data_0172127ffd659321d6054ea260d87002
#
_entry.id   0172127ffd659321d6054ea260d87002
#
_cell.length_a   1.000
_cell.length_b   1.000
_cell.length_c   1.000
_cell.angle_alpha   90.00
_cell.angle_beta   90.00
_cell.angle_gamma   90.00
#
_symmetry.space_group_name_H-M   'P 1'
#
loop_
_entity.id
_entity.type
_entity.pdbx_description
1 polymer ?
#
loop_
_entity_poly.entity_id
_entity_poly.type
_entity_poly.pdbx_seq_one_letter_code
_entity_poly.pdbx_strand_id
1 'polypeptide(L)'
;SLEEKNIWYVLRRFYLRAILIETKNKIFASADHCKSVSLFYCEKNFKISNNVERIQNSEKNLEIEKNFSYELLKSGYMSSNRTIFSNVKQLRAGEALIYNKKSNRLTTKKYFNYLPDSKNTKQEIDLLKIHEKILNEEFLRIIKKNKDKLILVPLSGGLDSRLIISKLVELGHKRIIAFSYGPKDSFEVRIAKKVCKILSVKWIYINQSSKDYKNYFDSKKIKKFWKFCDFYSTLPNNQDLLAIDYLKSKKIIERNSIIINGQTGDFITGGHIPKSLIGNKIKKDILFKEIIKKHYSLLKFESKNKINLKNIINQIFNNIDKKIKTLVTLYEYWEYEERQSKFIIGGQRVYDFYDLQWELPFWSYSYVNFWKNVPYNFKINQYLYKTYLKKYDYKGLFTSIKIKNQGWGLFHRYWVKPISIFCKYI
;
A
#
# COMPACT_ATOMS: atom_id res chain seq x y z
N SER A 1 2.94 -34.43 -4.93
CA SER A 1 3.79 -33.43 -5.60
C SER A 1 2.97 -32.17 -5.83
N LEU A 2 3.42 -31.06 -5.28
CA LEU A 2 2.84 -29.76 -5.59
C LEU A 2 3.23 -29.44 -7.05
N GLU A 3 2.35 -29.76 -7.99
CA GLU A 3 2.51 -29.33 -9.36
C GLU A 3 2.43 -27.80 -9.43
N GLU A 4 3.25 -27.18 -10.28
CA GLU A 4 3.29 -25.71 -10.43
C GLU A 4 1.89 -25.12 -10.67
N LYS A 5 1.01 -25.81 -11.38
CA LYS A 5 -0.39 -25.38 -11.63
C LYS A 5 -1.18 -25.19 -10.34
N ASN A 6 -1.00 -26.04 -9.37
CA ASN A 6 -1.70 -25.98 -8.08
C ASN A 6 -1.19 -24.82 -7.21
N ILE A 7 0.11 -24.52 -7.30
CA ILE A 7 0.70 -23.37 -6.59
C ILE A 7 0.10 -22.05 -7.10
N TRP A 8 -0.04 -21.89 -8.42
CA TRP A 8 -0.66 -20.68 -9.00
C TRP A 8 -2.12 -20.48 -8.61
N TYR A 9 -2.86 -21.57 -8.51
CA TYR A 9 -4.24 -21.55 -8.03
C TYR A 9 -4.34 -21.11 -6.57
N VAL A 10 -3.48 -21.65 -5.74
CA VAL A 10 -3.37 -21.33 -4.32
C VAL A 10 -3.01 -19.84 -4.13
N LEU A 11 -1.98 -19.34 -4.83
CA LEU A 11 -1.51 -17.96 -4.71
C LEU A 11 -2.58 -16.91 -5.05
N ARG A 12 -3.48 -17.21 -5.98
CA ARG A 12 -4.59 -16.32 -6.35
C ARG A 12 -5.69 -16.24 -5.29
N ARG A 13 -5.75 -17.20 -4.38
CA ARG A 13 -6.78 -17.31 -3.33
C ARG A 13 -6.30 -16.93 -1.93
N PHE A 14 -4.99 -16.85 -1.72
CA PHE A 14 -4.45 -16.46 -0.43
C PHE A 14 -4.50 -14.94 -0.23
N TYR A 15 -4.98 -14.58 0.95
CA TYR A 15 -4.95 -13.21 1.44
C TYR A 15 -3.55 -12.86 1.95
N LEU A 16 -3.05 -11.70 1.49
CA LEU A 16 -1.96 -10.93 2.08
C LEU A 16 -0.88 -11.77 2.79
N ARG A 17 0.00 -12.43 2.02
CA ARG A 17 1.08 -13.28 2.56
C ARG A 17 2.22 -13.45 1.57
N ALA A 18 3.38 -13.82 2.11
CA ALA A 18 4.44 -14.44 1.35
C ALA A 18 4.44 -15.95 1.60
N ILE A 19 4.83 -16.70 0.60
CA ILE A 19 4.97 -18.17 0.68
C ILE A 19 6.41 -18.54 0.39
N LEU A 20 6.96 -19.40 1.22
CA LEU A 20 8.26 -20.05 0.99
C LEU A 20 8.08 -21.57 1.18
N ILE A 21 8.38 -22.33 0.14
CA ILE A 21 8.31 -23.79 0.15
C ILE A 21 9.67 -24.31 -0.30
N GLU A 22 10.29 -25.12 0.54
CA GLU A 22 11.53 -25.81 0.24
C GLU A 22 11.29 -27.31 0.05
N THR A 23 11.83 -27.85 -1.02
CA THR A 23 11.85 -29.29 -1.32
C THR A 23 13.31 -29.76 -1.48
N LYS A 24 13.51 -31.06 -1.65
CA LYS A 24 14.85 -31.63 -1.90
C LYS A 24 15.56 -30.96 -3.09
N ASN A 25 14.84 -30.65 -4.16
CA ASN A 25 15.39 -30.19 -5.43
C ASN A 25 15.13 -28.72 -5.75
N LYS A 26 14.12 -28.09 -5.14
CA LYS A 26 13.68 -26.73 -5.49
C LYS A 26 13.32 -25.92 -4.27
N ILE A 27 13.51 -24.61 -4.36
CA ILE A 27 12.90 -23.62 -3.49
C ILE A 27 11.91 -22.81 -4.31
N PHE A 28 10.68 -22.71 -3.82
CA PHE A 28 9.64 -21.88 -4.37
C PHE A 28 9.33 -20.74 -3.40
N ALA A 29 9.31 -19.51 -3.87
CA ALA A 29 8.93 -18.35 -3.07
C ALA A 29 8.00 -17.43 -3.86
N SER A 30 7.05 -16.81 -3.18
CA SER A 30 6.12 -15.88 -3.82
C SER A 30 5.71 -14.76 -2.88
N ALA A 31 5.70 -13.53 -3.40
CA ALA A 31 4.97 -12.43 -2.81
C ALA A 31 3.52 -12.47 -3.31
N ASP A 32 2.56 -12.04 -2.46
CA ASP A 32 1.17 -11.90 -2.88
C ASP A 32 0.98 -10.78 -3.92
N HIS A 33 -0.25 -10.63 -4.42
CA HIS A 33 -0.58 -9.68 -5.48
C HIS A 33 -0.31 -8.21 -5.11
N CYS A 34 -0.25 -7.85 -3.84
CA CYS A 34 0.05 -6.50 -3.36
C CYS A 34 1.40 -6.38 -2.63
N LYS A 35 2.15 -7.47 -2.52
CA LYS A 35 3.43 -7.53 -1.80
C LYS A 35 3.30 -7.11 -0.33
N SER A 36 2.32 -7.68 0.38
CA SER A 36 2.10 -7.39 1.79
C SER A 36 3.28 -7.77 2.68
N VAL A 37 4.07 -8.75 2.27
CA VAL A 37 5.35 -9.14 2.85
C VAL A 37 6.43 -9.05 1.79
N SER A 38 7.46 -8.27 2.06
CA SER A 38 8.63 -8.18 1.17
C SER A 38 9.47 -9.44 1.28
N LEU A 39 9.90 -9.96 0.11
CA LEU A 39 10.90 -11.02 0.01
C LEU A 39 12.07 -10.52 -0.82
N PHE A 40 13.27 -10.70 -0.28
CA PHE A 40 14.53 -10.32 -0.88
C PHE A 40 15.35 -11.56 -1.23
N TYR A 41 16.13 -11.49 -2.30
CA TYR A 41 16.97 -12.59 -2.72
C TYR A 41 18.29 -12.12 -3.35
N CYS A 42 19.32 -12.95 -3.20
CA CYS A 42 20.60 -12.81 -3.88
C CYS A 42 20.72 -13.94 -4.93
N GLU A 43 21.17 -13.62 -6.15
CA GLU A 43 21.26 -14.60 -7.24
C GLU A 43 22.56 -15.40 -7.20
N LYS A 44 23.69 -14.75 -6.88
CA LYS A 44 25.02 -15.34 -6.97
C LYS A 44 25.23 -16.51 -6.00
N ASN A 45 24.90 -16.29 -4.73
CA ASN A 45 24.86 -17.32 -3.68
C ASN A 45 23.42 -17.40 -3.22
N PHE A 46 22.57 -18.18 -3.89
CA PHE A 46 21.14 -18.10 -3.68
C PHE A 46 20.74 -18.09 -2.20
N LYS A 47 20.16 -16.98 -1.80
CA LYS A 47 19.57 -16.77 -0.48
C LYS A 47 18.28 -16.01 -0.63
N ILE A 48 17.33 -16.31 0.22
CA ILE A 48 16.04 -15.62 0.25
C ILE A 48 15.63 -15.35 1.69
N SER A 49 15.13 -14.13 1.95
CA SER A 49 14.66 -13.72 3.27
C SER A 49 13.62 -12.61 3.14
N ASN A 50 12.80 -12.44 4.16
CA ASN A 50 11.97 -11.27 4.34
C ASN A 50 12.70 -10.08 5.01
N ASN A 51 14.00 -10.24 5.29
CA ASN A 51 14.85 -9.23 5.91
C ASN A 51 16.22 -9.22 5.21
N VAL A 52 16.64 -8.05 4.68
CA VAL A 52 17.92 -7.90 3.96
C VAL A 52 19.12 -8.07 4.88
N GLU A 53 19.05 -7.67 6.16
CA GLU A 53 20.15 -7.87 7.11
C GLU A 53 20.57 -9.34 7.21
N ARG A 54 19.61 -10.29 7.12
CA ARG A 54 19.92 -11.72 7.13
C ARG A 54 20.69 -12.18 5.89
N ILE A 55 20.45 -11.55 4.75
CA ILE A 55 21.23 -11.77 3.53
C ILE A 55 22.60 -11.11 3.69
N GLN A 56 22.65 -9.88 4.20
CA GLN A 56 23.86 -9.08 4.41
C GLN A 56 24.86 -9.78 5.35
N ASN A 57 24.41 -10.26 6.49
CA ASN A 57 25.31 -10.92 7.48
C ASN A 57 25.98 -12.18 6.93
N SER A 58 25.50 -12.71 5.84
CA SER A 58 26.02 -13.90 5.18
C SER A 58 26.77 -13.62 3.87
N GLU A 59 26.79 -12.36 3.40
CA GLU A 59 27.49 -11.90 2.19
C GLU A 59 28.47 -10.79 2.57
N LYS A 60 29.76 -11.07 2.51
CA LYS A 60 30.84 -10.13 2.95
C LYS A 60 30.94 -8.85 2.10
N ASN A 61 30.34 -8.81 0.91
CA ASN A 61 30.51 -7.73 -0.07
C ASN A 61 29.18 -7.21 -0.62
N LEU A 62 28.35 -6.60 0.25
CA LEU A 62 27.20 -5.83 -0.23
C LEU A 62 27.65 -4.40 -0.54
N GLU A 63 27.67 -4.06 -1.81
CA GLU A 63 28.00 -2.71 -2.28
C GLU A 63 26.71 -1.88 -2.40
N ILE A 64 26.69 -0.76 -1.68
CA ILE A 64 25.62 0.24 -1.84
C ILE A 64 25.88 1.03 -3.11
N GLU A 65 24.91 1.04 -4.00
CA GLU A 65 24.99 1.82 -5.23
C GLU A 65 24.45 3.23 -4.99
N LYS A 66 25.33 4.24 -5.07
CA LYS A 66 24.99 5.64 -4.78
C LYS A 66 23.77 6.16 -5.55
N ASN A 67 23.65 5.80 -6.83
CA ASN A 67 22.51 6.20 -7.65
C ASN A 67 21.18 5.61 -7.15
N PHE A 68 21.18 4.40 -6.62
CA PHE A 68 20.00 3.77 -6.05
C PHE A 68 19.58 4.44 -4.75
N SER A 69 20.53 4.82 -3.89
CA SER A 69 20.23 5.60 -2.68
C SER A 69 19.53 6.93 -3.01
N TYR A 70 19.93 7.63 -4.08
CA TYR A 70 19.24 8.85 -4.52
C TYR A 70 17.81 8.59 -4.98
N GLU A 71 17.56 7.49 -5.69
CA GLU A 71 16.20 7.13 -6.09
C GLU A 71 15.31 6.93 -4.84
N LEU A 72 15.78 6.14 -3.87
CA LEU A 72 15.07 5.89 -2.62
C LEU A 72 14.71 7.18 -1.87
N LEU A 73 15.63 8.14 -1.79
CA LEU A 73 15.42 9.42 -1.13
C LEU A 73 14.41 10.32 -1.87
N LYS A 74 14.35 10.23 -3.20
CA LYS A 74 13.41 11.04 -4.01
C LYS A 74 12.00 10.46 -4.04
N SER A 75 11.85 9.16 -4.06
CA SER A 75 10.55 8.49 -4.23
C SER A 75 10.00 7.87 -2.95
N GLY A 76 10.87 7.51 -2.00
CA GLY A 76 10.52 6.70 -0.84
C GLY A 76 10.58 5.20 -1.12
N TYR A 77 10.94 4.77 -2.35
CA TYR A 77 11.04 3.36 -2.73
C TYR A 77 12.00 3.15 -3.91
N MET A 78 12.51 1.93 -4.02
CA MET A 78 13.27 1.50 -5.19
C MET A 78 12.33 0.93 -6.24
N SER A 79 12.43 1.39 -7.49
CA SER A 79 11.58 0.88 -8.57
C SER A 79 12.03 -0.50 -9.08
N SER A 80 11.12 -1.22 -9.73
CA SER A 80 11.32 -2.59 -10.23
C SER A 80 11.64 -3.59 -9.10
N ASN A 81 12.55 -4.52 -9.33
CA ASN A 81 13.03 -5.50 -8.35
C ASN A 81 14.31 -5.07 -7.62
N ARG A 82 14.71 -3.81 -7.71
CA ARG A 82 15.98 -3.30 -7.14
C ARG A 82 15.86 -3.02 -5.65
N THR A 83 17.00 -3.11 -4.96
CA THR A 83 17.24 -2.54 -3.63
C THR A 83 18.39 -1.53 -3.74
N ILE A 84 18.83 -0.93 -2.63
CA ILE A 84 20.03 -0.08 -2.65
C ILE A 84 21.32 -0.87 -2.87
N PHE A 85 21.28 -2.19 -2.76
CA PHE A 85 22.41 -3.07 -3.02
C PHE A 85 22.36 -3.62 -4.46
N SER A 86 23.48 -3.65 -5.15
CA SER A 86 23.57 -4.11 -6.53
C SER A 86 23.21 -5.58 -6.71
N ASN A 87 23.55 -6.42 -5.74
CA ASN A 87 23.41 -7.88 -5.78
C ASN A 87 22.20 -8.42 -5.02
N VAL A 88 21.43 -7.58 -4.33
CA VAL A 88 20.19 -7.98 -3.65
C VAL A 88 18.98 -7.45 -4.41
N LYS A 89 18.07 -8.35 -4.77
CA LYS A 89 16.80 -8.03 -5.45
C LYS A 89 15.62 -8.28 -4.52
N GLN A 90 14.47 -7.71 -4.88
CA GLN A 90 13.19 -7.95 -4.21
C GLN A 90 12.19 -8.58 -5.16
N LEU A 91 11.34 -9.48 -4.67
CA LEU A 91 10.17 -9.91 -5.43
C LEU A 91 9.18 -8.75 -5.56
N ARG A 92 8.60 -8.62 -6.75
CA ARG A 92 7.54 -7.63 -7.02
C ARG A 92 6.18 -8.17 -6.60
N ALA A 93 5.19 -7.30 -6.54
CA ALA A 93 3.80 -7.68 -6.29
C ALA A 93 3.34 -8.74 -7.30
N GLY A 94 2.72 -9.84 -6.83
CA GLY A 94 2.27 -10.92 -7.70
C GLY A 94 3.39 -11.63 -8.47
N GLU A 95 4.59 -11.67 -7.93
CA GLU A 95 5.73 -12.37 -8.51
C GLU A 95 6.13 -13.57 -7.67
N ALA A 96 6.47 -14.65 -8.35
CA ALA A 96 7.03 -15.85 -7.76
C ALA A 96 8.42 -16.15 -8.31
N LEU A 97 9.20 -16.83 -7.49
CA LEU A 97 10.56 -17.26 -7.76
C LEU A 97 10.65 -18.78 -7.62
N ILE A 98 11.36 -19.41 -8.52
CA ILE A 98 11.71 -20.84 -8.47
C ILE A 98 13.22 -20.95 -8.58
N TYR A 99 13.85 -21.53 -7.57
CA TYR A 99 15.27 -21.86 -7.60
C TYR A 99 15.45 -23.37 -7.64
N ASN A 100 16.14 -23.86 -8.66
CA ASN A 100 16.49 -25.27 -8.82
C ASN A 100 17.88 -25.50 -8.18
N LYS A 101 17.93 -26.31 -7.12
CA LYS A 101 19.15 -26.59 -6.34
C LYS A 101 20.18 -27.41 -7.12
N LYS A 102 19.75 -28.25 -8.08
CA LYS A 102 20.65 -29.09 -8.88
C LYS A 102 21.36 -28.30 -9.97
N SER A 103 20.63 -27.43 -10.67
CA SER A 103 21.18 -26.65 -11.79
C SER A 103 21.61 -25.23 -11.40
N ASN A 104 21.48 -24.84 -10.13
CA ASN A 104 21.69 -23.49 -9.63
C ASN A 104 20.94 -22.40 -10.45
N ARG A 105 19.82 -22.78 -11.08
CA ARG A 105 19.07 -21.89 -11.95
C ARG A 105 17.92 -21.25 -11.21
N LEU A 106 17.87 -19.92 -11.25
CA LEU A 106 16.80 -19.08 -10.72
C LEU A 106 15.93 -18.56 -11.85
N THR A 107 14.61 -18.62 -11.67
CA THR A 107 13.62 -18.02 -12.58
C THR A 107 12.57 -17.27 -11.79
N THR A 108 12.10 -16.16 -12.31
CA THR A 108 10.98 -15.42 -11.74
C THR A 108 9.83 -15.33 -12.73
N LYS A 109 8.60 -15.35 -12.23
CA LYS A 109 7.39 -15.25 -13.06
C LYS A 109 6.33 -14.42 -12.36
N LYS A 110 5.78 -13.42 -13.08
CA LYS A 110 4.60 -12.69 -12.64
C LYS A 110 3.36 -13.54 -12.86
N TYR A 111 2.58 -13.78 -11.80
CA TYR A 111 1.29 -14.46 -11.89
C TYR A 111 0.10 -13.49 -11.77
N PHE A 112 0.37 -12.25 -11.33
CA PHE A 112 -0.58 -11.17 -11.28
C PHE A 112 0.04 -9.88 -11.80
N ASN A 113 -0.69 -9.15 -12.64
CA ASN A 113 -0.36 -7.81 -13.11
C ASN A 113 -1.58 -6.90 -12.95
N TYR A 114 -1.40 -5.76 -12.36
CA TYR A 114 -2.43 -4.72 -12.33
C TYR A 114 -2.37 -3.90 -13.63
N LEU A 115 -2.94 -4.43 -14.67
CA LEU A 115 -3.10 -3.76 -15.96
C LEU A 115 -4.60 -3.53 -16.19
N PRO A 116 -5.11 -2.31 -15.95
CA PRO A 116 -6.51 -1.99 -16.18
C PRO A 116 -6.94 -2.29 -17.61
N ASP A 117 -8.04 -3.03 -17.77
CA ASP A 117 -8.61 -3.38 -19.08
C ASP A 117 -9.74 -2.40 -19.42
N SER A 118 -9.60 -1.69 -20.55
CA SER A 118 -10.60 -0.77 -21.07
C SER A 118 -11.74 -1.43 -21.86
N LYS A 119 -11.69 -2.75 -22.03
CA LYS A 119 -12.65 -3.49 -22.86
C LYS A 119 -13.95 -3.88 -22.18
N ASN A 120 -14.08 -3.58 -20.88
CA ASN A 120 -15.30 -3.90 -20.15
C ASN A 120 -16.45 -3.02 -20.64
N THR A 121 -17.53 -3.63 -21.13
CA THR A 121 -18.73 -2.98 -21.66
C THR A 121 -19.88 -2.94 -20.68
N LYS A 122 -19.68 -3.34 -19.41
CA LYS A 122 -20.73 -3.35 -18.39
C LYS A 122 -21.28 -1.95 -18.13
N GLN A 123 -22.59 -1.88 -17.96
CA GLN A 123 -23.28 -0.64 -17.58
C GLN A 123 -22.98 -0.25 -16.13
N GLU A 124 -23.12 1.03 -15.82
CA GLU A 124 -22.88 1.57 -14.48
C GLU A 124 -23.66 0.82 -13.39
N ILE A 125 -24.93 0.52 -13.67
CA ILE A 125 -25.81 -0.17 -12.72
C ILE A 125 -25.29 -1.55 -12.33
N ASP A 126 -24.73 -2.29 -13.29
CA ASP A 126 -24.18 -3.62 -13.05
C ASP A 126 -22.86 -3.53 -12.29
N LEU A 127 -22.01 -2.55 -12.61
CA LEU A 127 -20.77 -2.30 -11.88
C LEU A 127 -21.06 -1.94 -10.42
N LEU A 128 -22.09 -1.13 -10.14
CA LEU A 128 -22.48 -0.80 -8.76
C LEU A 128 -22.97 -2.02 -7.98
N LYS A 129 -23.79 -2.89 -8.60
CA LYS A 129 -24.26 -4.13 -7.97
C LYS A 129 -23.10 -5.11 -7.68
N ILE A 130 -22.18 -5.27 -8.63
CA ILE A 130 -21.00 -6.13 -8.46
C ILE A 130 -20.10 -5.58 -7.34
N HIS A 131 -19.88 -4.27 -7.31
CA HIS A 131 -19.08 -3.61 -6.28
C HIS A 131 -19.66 -3.83 -4.88
N GLU A 132 -20.99 -3.63 -4.71
CA GLU A 132 -21.69 -3.87 -3.45
C GLU A 132 -21.54 -5.33 -3.00
N LYS A 133 -21.75 -6.29 -3.92
CA LYS A 133 -21.59 -7.71 -3.63
C LYS A 133 -20.18 -8.03 -3.12
N ILE A 134 -19.15 -7.56 -3.84
CA ILE A 134 -17.75 -7.82 -3.48
C ILE A 134 -17.42 -7.22 -2.09
N LEU A 135 -17.86 -6.00 -1.82
CA LEU A 135 -17.63 -5.37 -0.52
C LEU A 135 -18.33 -6.14 0.60
N ASN A 136 -19.59 -6.50 0.42
CA ASN A 136 -20.33 -7.24 1.45
C ASN A 136 -19.70 -8.61 1.72
N GLU A 137 -19.33 -9.35 0.69
CA GLU A 137 -18.64 -10.64 0.84
C GLU A 137 -17.31 -10.50 1.59
N GLU A 138 -16.52 -9.46 1.26
CA GLU A 138 -15.24 -9.21 1.91
C GLU A 138 -15.42 -8.80 3.39
N PHE A 139 -16.34 -7.89 3.70
CA PHE A 139 -16.58 -7.49 5.07
C PHE A 139 -17.21 -8.60 5.91
N LEU A 140 -18.12 -9.41 5.36
CA LEU A 140 -18.65 -10.61 6.03
C LEU A 140 -17.55 -11.63 6.35
N ARG A 141 -16.61 -11.84 5.40
CA ARG A 141 -15.42 -12.68 5.63
C ARG A 141 -14.58 -12.15 6.80
N ILE A 142 -14.29 -10.84 6.80
CA ILE A 142 -13.51 -10.19 7.86
C ILE A 142 -14.21 -10.33 9.20
N ILE A 143 -15.51 -10.05 9.27
CA ILE A 143 -16.32 -10.14 10.49
C ILE A 143 -16.37 -11.58 11.02
N LYS A 144 -16.62 -12.56 10.14
CA LYS A 144 -16.64 -13.98 10.51
C LYS A 144 -15.31 -14.45 11.10
N LYS A 145 -14.20 -14.07 10.46
CA LYS A 145 -12.83 -14.41 10.93
C LYS A 145 -12.49 -13.76 12.27
N ASN A 146 -13.08 -12.62 12.59
CA ASN A 146 -12.72 -11.79 13.74
C ASN A 146 -13.91 -11.53 14.68
N LYS A 147 -14.87 -12.47 14.75
CA LYS A 147 -16.17 -12.32 15.45
C LYS A 147 -16.04 -11.73 16.86
N ASP A 148 -15.10 -12.27 17.66
CA ASP A 148 -14.94 -11.91 19.06
C ASP A 148 -13.80 -10.92 19.31
N LYS A 149 -13.10 -10.46 18.26
CA LYS A 149 -11.97 -9.57 18.39
C LYS A 149 -12.42 -8.11 18.44
N LEU A 150 -11.64 -7.30 19.15
CA LEU A 150 -11.75 -5.85 19.06
C LEU A 150 -11.16 -5.38 17.73
N ILE A 151 -12.00 -4.74 16.91
CA ILE A 151 -11.57 -4.08 15.67
C ILE A 151 -11.24 -2.63 15.96
N LEU A 152 -10.02 -2.24 15.63
CA LEU A 152 -9.55 -0.85 15.69
C LEU A 152 -9.51 -0.26 14.28
N VAL A 153 -10.16 0.88 14.08
CA VAL A 153 -10.23 1.56 12.79
C VAL A 153 -9.55 2.92 12.89
N PRO A 154 -8.41 3.15 12.22
CA PRO A 154 -7.85 4.49 12.07
C PRO A 154 -8.80 5.29 11.17
N LEU A 155 -9.58 6.18 11.79
CA LEU A 155 -10.64 6.93 11.13
C LEU A 155 -10.15 8.34 10.80
N SER A 156 -9.90 8.59 9.54
CA SER A 156 -9.71 9.94 8.99
C SER A 156 -11.07 10.54 8.58
N GLY A 157 -11.07 11.79 8.14
CA GLY A 157 -12.26 12.37 7.51
C GLY A 157 -12.55 11.88 6.10
N GLY A 158 -11.70 11.00 5.54
CA GLY A 158 -11.78 10.50 4.17
C GLY A 158 -12.92 9.52 3.90
N LEU A 159 -13.13 9.21 2.62
CA LEU A 159 -14.20 8.29 2.18
C LEU A 159 -13.91 6.84 2.57
N ASP A 160 -12.67 6.41 2.45
CA ASP A 160 -12.29 5.00 2.59
C ASP A 160 -12.42 4.50 4.04
N SER A 161 -11.84 5.21 5.00
CA SER A 161 -11.97 4.85 6.42
C SER A 161 -13.41 4.94 6.92
N ARG A 162 -14.20 5.86 6.36
CA ARG A 162 -15.63 6.00 6.63
C ARG A 162 -16.42 4.82 6.08
N LEU A 163 -16.10 4.34 4.86
CA LEU A 163 -16.72 3.15 4.29
C LEU A 163 -16.42 1.91 5.13
N ILE A 164 -15.18 1.76 5.59
CA ILE A 164 -14.80 0.63 6.46
C ILE A 164 -15.67 0.59 7.72
N ILE A 165 -15.71 1.69 8.45
CA ILE A 165 -16.45 1.70 9.73
C ILE A 165 -17.95 1.55 9.50
N SER A 166 -18.50 2.12 8.41
CA SER A 166 -19.91 1.96 8.08
C SER A 166 -20.27 0.51 7.77
N LYS A 167 -19.47 -0.18 6.94
CA LYS A 167 -19.70 -1.59 6.59
C LYS A 167 -19.55 -2.52 7.80
N LEU A 168 -18.59 -2.30 8.68
CA LEU A 168 -18.44 -3.08 9.90
C LEU A 168 -19.68 -2.96 10.81
N VAL A 169 -20.24 -1.75 10.96
CA VAL A 169 -21.43 -1.52 11.78
C VAL A 169 -22.68 -2.05 11.09
N GLU A 170 -22.86 -1.75 9.79
CA GLU A 170 -23.97 -2.20 8.96
C GLU A 170 -24.12 -3.73 9.00
N LEU A 171 -23.02 -4.45 8.89
CA LEU A 171 -22.99 -5.92 8.90
C LEU A 171 -22.90 -6.52 10.30
N GLY A 172 -23.04 -5.73 11.35
CA GLY A 172 -23.33 -6.17 12.69
C GLY A 172 -22.15 -6.48 13.59
N HIS A 173 -20.91 -6.09 13.24
CA HIS A 173 -19.80 -6.24 14.18
C HIS A 173 -19.96 -5.32 15.41
N LYS A 174 -19.86 -5.86 16.63
CA LYS A 174 -20.17 -5.12 17.87
C LYS A 174 -18.95 -4.48 18.54
N ARG A 175 -17.78 -5.09 18.41
CA ARG A 175 -16.57 -4.69 19.13
C ARG A 175 -15.68 -3.79 18.26
N ILE A 176 -16.07 -2.52 18.09
CA ILE A 176 -15.35 -1.53 17.26
C ILE A 176 -14.91 -0.37 18.13
N ILE A 177 -13.66 0.04 17.97
CA ILE A 177 -13.14 1.33 18.44
C ILE A 177 -12.54 2.05 17.22
N ALA A 178 -13.01 3.26 16.97
CA ALA A 178 -12.37 4.16 16.02
C ALA A 178 -11.37 5.06 16.75
N PHE A 179 -10.24 5.37 16.12
CA PHE A 179 -9.30 6.36 16.64
C PHE A 179 -8.89 7.34 15.54
N SER A 180 -8.61 8.56 15.97
CA SER A 180 -8.12 9.63 15.10
C SER A 180 -7.00 10.37 15.81
N TYR A 181 -6.06 10.90 15.07
CA TYR A 181 -4.92 11.62 15.61
C TYR A 181 -4.59 12.86 14.79
N GLY A 182 -3.82 13.77 15.39
CA GLY A 182 -3.44 15.04 14.77
C GLY A 182 -3.94 16.27 15.55
N PRO A 183 -3.87 17.48 14.98
CA PRO A 183 -4.33 18.71 15.64
C PRO A 183 -5.84 18.67 15.94
N LYS A 184 -6.21 19.16 17.14
CA LYS A 184 -7.60 19.10 17.68
C LYS A 184 -8.65 19.65 16.72
N ASP A 185 -8.33 20.75 16.06
CA ASP A 185 -9.31 21.45 15.20
C ASP A 185 -9.20 21.07 13.72
N SER A 186 -8.50 19.96 13.41
CA SER A 186 -8.40 19.50 12.05
C SER A 186 -9.77 19.06 11.53
N PHE A 187 -9.99 19.30 10.23
CA PHE A 187 -11.21 18.91 9.55
C PHE A 187 -11.46 17.39 9.67
N GLU A 188 -10.40 16.58 9.59
CA GLU A 188 -10.47 15.14 9.68
C GLU A 188 -10.95 14.65 11.04
N VAL A 189 -10.43 15.23 12.14
CA VAL A 189 -10.85 14.91 13.51
C VAL A 189 -12.32 15.27 13.74
N ARG A 190 -12.77 16.43 13.24
CA ARG A 190 -14.18 16.84 13.36
C ARG A 190 -15.12 15.89 12.62
N ILE A 191 -14.76 15.45 11.40
CA ILE A 191 -15.55 14.47 10.65
C ILE A 191 -15.58 13.14 11.36
N ALA A 192 -14.43 12.62 11.79
CA ALA A 192 -14.35 11.34 12.48
C ALA A 192 -15.24 11.30 13.73
N LYS A 193 -15.22 12.39 14.54
CA LYS A 193 -16.12 12.54 15.69
C LYS A 193 -17.60 12.47 15.29
N LYS A 194 -18.00 13.18 14.21
CA LYS A 194 -19.39 13.14 13.71
C LYS A 194 -19.79 11.77 13.22
N VAL A 195 -18.94 11.09 12.46
CA VAL A 195 -19.17 9.71 11.99
C VAL A 195 -19.40 8.75 13.15
N CYS A 196 -18.52 8.77 14.15
CA CYS A 196 -18.65 7.90 15.32
C CYS A 196 -19.90 8.18 16.13
N LYS A 197 -20.32 9.45 16.24
CA LYS A 197 -21.60 9.82 16.88
C LYS A 197 -22.79 9.21 16.14
N ILE A 198 -22.84 9.32 14.81
CA ILE A 198 -23.93 8.77 13.98
C ILE A 198 -23.99 7.25 14.08
N LEU A 199 -22.82 6.58 14.09
CA LEU A 199 -22.72 5.12 14.14
C LEU A 199 -22.83 4.55 15.56
N SER A 200 -22.82 5.38 16.60
CA SER A 200 -22.76 4.97 18.01
C SER A 200 -21.53 4.09 18.31
N VAL A 201 -20.36 4.45 17.71
CA VAL A 201 -19.09 3.74 17.90
C VAL A 201 -18.21 4.51 18.88
N LYS A 202 -17.54 3.78 19.79
CA LYS A 202 -16.54 4.37 20.68
C LYS A 202 -15.41 5.00 19.87
N TRP A 203 -15.13 6.28 20.12
CA TRP A 203 -14.11 7.06 19.44
C TRP A 203 -13.03 7.57 20.39
N ILE A 204 -11.78 7.44 19.99
CA ILE A 204 -10.62 7.91 20.74
C ILE A 204 -9.89 8.95 19.91
N TYR A 205 -9.79 10.14 20.43
CA TYR A 205 -8.98 11.19 19.86
C TYR A 205 -7.60 11.23 20.52
N ILE A 206 -6.55 11.27 19.71
CA ILE A 206 -5.17 11.34 20.14
C ILE A 206 -4.59 12.67 19.65
N ASN A 207 -4.43 13.62 20.58
CA ASN A 207 -3.80 14.89 20.24
C ASN A 207 -2.33 14.67 19.91
N GLN A 208 -1.91 15.09 18.72
CA GLN A 208 -0.53 15.00 18.27
C GLN A 208 -0.09 16.36 17.73
N SER A 209 0.80 17.02 18.45
CA SER A 209 1.40 18.28 18.04
C SER A 209 2.69 18.06 17.24
N SER A 210 3.15 19.10 16.57
CA SER A 210 4.47 19.09 15.92
C SER A 210 5.62 18.81 16.89
N LYS A 211 5.47 19.20 18.17
CA LYS A 211 6.44 18.93 19.23
C LYS A 211 6.49 17.44 19.57
N ASP A 212 5.30 16.77 19.65
CA ASP A 212 5.23 15.34 19.93
C ASP A 212 5.92 14.54 18.83
N TYR A 213 5.68 14.88 17.56
CA TYR A 213 6.38 14.27 16.43
C TYR A 213 7.88 14.49 16.51
N LYS A 214 8.36 15.71 16.77
CA LYS A 214 9.79 16.00 16.88
C LYS A 214 10.45 15.15 17.97
N ASN A 215 9.88 15.15 19.18
CA ASN A 215 10.40 14.37 20.30
C ASN A 215 10.40 12.86 19.98
N TYR A 216 9.38 12.40 19.27
CA TYR A 216 9.29 10.99 18.88
C TYR A 216 10.36 10.61 17.88
N PHE A 217 10.66 11.46 16.88
CA PHE A 217 11.73 11.23 15.90
C PHE A 217 13.13 11.18 16.51
N ASP A 218 13.34 11.83 17.67
CA ASP A 218 14.60 11.77 18.39
C ASP A 218 14.68 10.57 19.35
N SER A 219 13.60 9.80 19.49
CA SER A 219 13.51 8.70 20.46
C SER A 219 14.25 7.43 20.02
N LYS A 220 14.69 6.63 21.00
CA LYS A 220 15.23 5.28 20.73
C LYS A 220 14.20 4.35 20.08
N LYS A 221 12.90 4.61 20.27
CA LYS A 221 11.82 3.77 19.75
C LYS A 221 11.68 3.88 18.22
N ILE A 222 11.76 5.09 17.68
CA ILE A 222 11.69 5.27 16.22
C ILE A 222 12.88 4.60 15.53
N LYS A 223 14.08 4.68 16.12
CA LYS A 223 15.28 4.00 15.58
C LYS A 223 15.10 2.49 15.56
N LYS A 224 14.50 1.90 16.60
CA LYS A 224 14.15 0.47 16.63
C LYS A 224 13.13 0.12 15.54
N PHE A 225 12.12 0.97 15.35
CA PHE A 225 11.12 0.76 14.28
C PHE A 225 11.76 0.83 12.89
N TRP A 226 12.63 1.80 12.64
CA TRP A 226 13.33 1.91 11.36
C TRP A 226 14.19 0.69 11.08
N LYS A 227 14.93 0.21 12.06
CA LYS A 227 15.68 -1.04 11.93
C LYS A 227 14.77 -2.23 11.63
N PHE A 228 13.61 -2.31 12.29
CA PHE A 228 12.61 -3.35 12.04
C PHE A 228 12.03 -3.30 10.62
N CYS A 229 11.86 -2.11 10.02
CA CYS A 229 11.28 -1.95 8.69
C CYS A 229 12.17 -2.39 7.54
N ASP A 230 13.47 -2.62 7.76
CA ASP A 230 14.40 -3.05 6.71
C ASP A 230 14.35 -2.13 5.47
N PHE A 231 14.80 -0.91 5.62
CA PHE A 231 14.61 0.23 4.70
C PHE A 231 15.46 0.21 3.43
N TYR A 232 15.97 -0.93 3.01
CA TYR A 232 16.86 -1.02 1.85
C TYR A 232 16.15 -1.02 0.50
N SER A 233 14.83 -1.10 0.49
CA SER A 233 14.01 -1.00 -0.73
C SER A 233 12.89 0.02 -0.65
N THR A 234 12.45 0.38 0.56
CA THR A 234 11.45 1.43 0.83
C THR A 234 11.77 2.16 2.11
N LEU A 235 11.48 3.46 2.16
CA LEU A 235 11.55 4.20 3.42
C LEU A 235 10.45 3.74 4.38
N PRO A 236 10.71 3.73 5.70
CA PRO A 236 9.70 3.41 6.69
C PRO A 236 8.51 4.37 6.62
N ASN A 237 7.31 3.83 6.60
CA ASN A 237 6.08 4.62 6.71
C ASN A 237 5.64 4.66 8.17
N ASN A 238 5.78 5.82 8.82
CA ASN A 238 5.57 6.00 10.25
C ASN A 238 4.15 6.51 10.60
N GLN A 239 3.23 6.54 9.65
CA GLN A 239 1.98 7.30 9.77
C GLN A 239 1.23 7.05 11.09
N ASP A 240 0.99 5.79 11.45
CA ASP A 240 0.18 5.43 12.62
C ASP A 240 1.02 5.12 13.86
N LEU A 241 2.36 5.18 13.77
CA LEU A 241 3.26 4.65 14.79
C LEU A 241 3.05 5.29 16.16
N LEU A 242 3.00 6.63 16.21
CA LEU A 242 2.79 7.37 17.47
C LEU A 242 1.39 7.13 18.04
N ALA A 243 0.38 6.96 17.18
CA ALA A 243 -0.97 6.70 17.63
C ALA A 243 -1.12 5.28 18.22
N ILE A 244 -0.53 4.28 17.58
CA ILE A 244 -0.53 2.90 18.11
C ILE A 244 0.25 2.82 19.42
N ASP A 245 1.36 3.53 19.52
CA ASP A 245 2.13 3.62 20.77
C ASP A 245 1.30 4.18 21.93
N TYR A 246 0.57 5.26 21.67
CA TYR A 246 -0.35 5.83 22.64
C TYR A 246 -1.45 4.84 23.05
N LEU A 247 -2.11 4.19 22.09
CA LEU A 247 -3.18 3.24 22.37
C LEU A 247 -2.69 2.04 23.20
N LYS A 248 -1.48 1.55 22.94
CA LYS A 248 -0.83 0.49 23.75
C LYS A 248 -0.50 0.97 25.16
N SER A 249 0.08 2.17 25.30
CA SER A 249 0.42 2.73 26.63
C SER A 249 -0.80 2.93 27.51
N LYS A 250 -1.96 3.22 26.92
CA LYS A 250 -3.25 3.35 27.61
C LYS A 250 -3.99 2.02 27.79
N LYS A 251 -3.38 0.90 27.42
CA LYS A 251 -3.99 -0.45 27.52
C LYS A 251 -5.35 -0.57 26.81
N ILE A 252 -5.53 0.19 25.71
CA ILE A 252 -6.76 0.17 24.89
C ILE A 252 -6.73 -0.99 23.92
N ILE A 253 -5.55 -1.34 23.42
CA ILE A 253 -5.34 -2.47 22.51
C ILE A 253 -5.30 -3.75 23.33
N GLU A 254 -6.22 -4.66 23.04
CA GLU A 254 -6.24 -6.00 23.59
C GLU A 254 -5.28 -6.93 22.83
N ARG A 255 -4.86 -8.04 23.45
CA ARG A 255 -3.92 -9.01 22.87
C ARG A 255 -4.32 -9.50 21.48
N ASN A 256 -5.61 -9.69 21.23
CA ASN A 256 -6.16 -10.21 19.98
C ASN A 256 -6.81 -9.12 19.11
N SER A 257 -6.56 -7.85 19.39
CA SER A 257 -7.08 -6.75 18.58
C SER A 257 -6.58 -6.82 17.15
N ILE A 258 -7.40 -6.35 16.21
CA ILE A 258 -7.05 -6.25 14.80
C ILE A 258 -7.27 -4.84 14.28
N ILE A 259 -6.34 -4.38 13.46
CA ILE A 259 -6.46 -3.10 12.76
C ILE A 259 -7.08 -3.32 11.38
N ILE A 260 -8.09 -2.52 11.03
CA ILE A 260 -8.65 -2.50 9.68
C ILE A 260 -8.59 -1.08 9.15
N ASN A 261 -7.84 -0.87 8.09
CA ASN A 261 -7.66 0.47 7.51
C ASN A 261 -7.96 0.54 6.02
N GLY A 262 -8.13 1.78 5.53
CA GLY A 262 -8.56 2.08 4.16
C GLY A 262 -7.43 2.32 3.18
N GLN A 263 -6.23 1.78 3.42
CA GLN A 263 -5.14 1.97 2.48
C GLN A 263 -5.53 1.55 1.07
N THR A 264 -5.03 2.32 0.10
CA THR A 264 -5.21 2.12 -1.35
C THR A 264 -6.61 2.43 -1.91
N GLY A 265 -7.62 2.63 -1.07
CA GLY A 265 -8.98 2.89 -1.54
C GLY A 265 -9.06 4.07 -2.52
N ASP A 266 -8.41 5.17 -2.19
CA ASP A 266 -8.33 6.37 -3.03
C ASP A 266 -7.63 6.13 -4.39
N PHE A 267 -6.56 5.34 -4.38
CA PHE A 267 -5.84 4.99 -5.61
C PHE A 267 -6.66 4.07 -6.49
N ILE A 268 -7.09 2.92 -5.95
CA ILE A 268 -7.68 1.85 -6.76
C ILE A 268 -9.02 2.25 -7.39
N THR A 269 -9.72 3.18 -6.73
CA THR A 269 -10.99 3.76 -7.22
C THR A 269 -10.79 4.92 -8.20
N GLY A 270 -9.54 5.28 -8.54
CA GLY A 270 -9.18 6.26 -9.57
C GLY A 270 -8.95 7.70 -9.07
N GLY A 271 -8.87 7.93 -7.76
CA GLY A 271 -8.57 9.25 -7.19
C GLY A 271 -7.20 9.80 -7.54
N HIS A 272 -6.29 8.94 -7.99
CA HIS A 272 -4.92 9.30 -8.35
C HIS A 272 -4.71 9.54 -9.86
N ILE A 273 -5.71 9.32 -10.71
CA ILE A 273 -5.58 9.50 -12.16
C ILE A 273 -5.39 10.98 -12.50
N PRO A 274 -4.23 11.38 -13.08
CA PRO A 274 -4.01 12.77 -13.49
C PRO A 274 -4.90 13.14 -14.66
N LYS A 275 -5.55 14.30 -14.59
CA LYS A 275 -6.41 14.81 -15.70
C LYS A 275 -5.66 14.97 -17.01
N SER A 276 -4.37 15.31 -16.95
CA SER A 276 -3.49 15.46 -18.12
C SER A 276 -3.29 14.19 -18.95
N LEU A 277 -3.60 13.00 -18.39
CA LEU A 277 -3.48 11.72 -19.09
C LEU A 277 -4.76 11.28 -19.80
N ILE A 278 -5.87 12.00 -19.59
CA ILE A 278 -7.19 11.65 -20.13
C ILE A 278 -7.31 12.15 -21.57
N GLY A 279 -7.75 11.27 -22.50
CA GLY A 279 -8.04 11.64 -23.89
C GLY A 279 -6.82 11.94 -24.78
N ASN A 280 -5.61 11.90 -24.25
CA ASN A 280 -4.41 12.18 -25.03
C ASN A 280 -3.91 10.94 -25.81
N LYS A 281 -3.54 11.12 -27.08
CA LYS A 281 -2.70 10.18 -27.81
C LYS A 281 -1.45 9.89 -26.98
N ILE A 282 -0.91 8.67 -27.07
CA ILE A 282 0.22 8.20 -26.26
C ILE A 282 1.45 9.09 -26.49
N LYS A 283 1.56 10.16 -25.71
CA LYS A 283 2.77 10.98 -25.58
C LYS A 283 3.47 10.58 -24.27
N LYS A 284 4.46 9.70 -24.36
CA LYS A 284 5.21 9.19 -23.20
C LYS A 284 5.78 10.30 -22.29
N ASP A 285 6.15 11.45 -22.87
CA ASP A 285 6.68 12.59 -22.10
C ASP A 285 5.68 13.15 -21.08
N ILE A 286 4.38 13.18 -21.41
CA ILE A 286 3.34 13.60 -20.45
C ILE A 286 3.27 12.60 -19.29
N LEU A 287 3.28 11.30 -19.59
CA LEU A 287 3.29 10.24 -18.58
C LEU A 287 4.51 10.35 -17.67
N PHE A 288 5.71 10.53 -18.24
CA PHE A 288 6.94 10.69 -17.47
C PHE A 288 6.89 11.92 -16.55
N LYS A 289 6.37 13.05 -17.07
CA LYS A 289 6.20 14.27 -16.27
C LYS A 289 5.29 14.04 -15.07
N GLU A 290 4.15 13.37 -15.25
CA GLU A 290 3.22 13.11 -14.15
C GLU A 290 3.81 12.11 -13.14
N ILE A 291 4.48 11.04 -13.59
CA ILE A 291 5.16 10.10 -12.71
C ILE A 291 6.26 10.83 -11.92
N ILE A 292 7.15 11.58 -12.56
CA ILE A 292 8.24 12.26 -11.87
C ILE A 292 7.69 13.29 -10.88
N LYS A 293 6.71 14.09 -11.28
CA LYS A 293 6.09 15.10 -10.43
C LYS A 293 5.49 14.53 -9.16
N LYS A 294 4.80 13.39 -9.23
CA LYS A 294 4.12 12.78 -8.08
C LYS A 294 5.03 11.87 -7.27
N HIS A 295 5.86 11.08 -7.93
CA HIS A 295 6.54 9.97 -7.29
C HIS A 295 8.00 10.25 -6.90
N TYR A 296 8.64 11.26 -7.50
CA TYR A 296 10.04 11.60 -7.23
C TYR A 296 10.19 13.01 -6.65
N SER A 297 9.28 13.40 -5.76
CA SER A 297 9.19 14.76 -5.19
C SER A 297 9.37 14.85 -3.68
N LEU A 298 9.74 13.75 -3.00
CA LEU A 298 9.89 13.74 -1.54
C LEU A 298 11.02 14.67 -1.08
N LEU A 299 12.17 14.60 -1.70
CA LEU A 299 13.28 15.52 -1.43
C LEU A 299 13.59 16.36 -2.66
N LYS A 300 13.65 17.67 -2.44
CA LYS A 300 14.15 18.65 -3.42
C LYS A 300 15.65 18.84 -3.19
N PHE A 301 16.46 18.03 -3.81
CA PHE A 301 17.89 18.29 -3.90
C PHE A 301 18.36 18.12 -5.34
N GLU A 302 19.25 18.97 -5.76
CA GLU A 302 19.97 18.83 -7.02
C GLU A 302 21.17 17.92 -6.77
N SER A 303 21.19 16.79 -7.42
CA SER A 303 22.34 15.91 -7.43
C SER A 303 23.20 16.23 -8.63
N LYS A 304 24.52 16.37 -8.45
CA LYS A 304 25.50 16.43 -9.55
C LYS A 304 25.39 15.20 -10.46
N ASN A 305 24.98 14.06 -9.91
CA ASN A 305 24.68 12.84 -10.64
C ASN A 305 23.17 12.78 -10.94
N LYS A 306 22.78 13.31 -12.10
CA LYS A 306 21.39 13.24 -12.58
C LYS A 306 21.01 11.78 -12.83
N ILE A 307 20.20 11.20 -11.94
CA ILE A 307 19.58 9.90 -12.21
C ILE A 307 18.70 10.07 -13.44
N ASN A 308 18.92 9.24 -14.45
CA ASN A 308 18.07 9.26 -15.63
C ASN A 308 16.74 8.54 -15.34
N LEU A 309 15.84 9.23 -14.62
CA LEU A 309 14.52 8.72 -14.25
C LEU A 309 13.70 8.28 -15.47
N LYS A 310 13.85 8.97 -16.60
CA LYS A 310 13.17 8.57 -17.84
C LYS A 310 13.63 7.19 -18.31
N ASN A 311 14.91 6.87 -18.21
CA ASN A 311 15.41 5.54 -18.58
C ASN A 311 14.88 4.46 -17.66
N ILE A 312 14.84 4.70 -16.34
CA ILE A 312 14.29 3.77 -15.38
C ILE A 312 12.82 3.48 -15.69
N ILE A 313 12.02 4.53 -15.92
CA ILE A 313 10.60 4.40 -16.25
C ILE A 313 10.42 3.66 -17.58
N ASN A 314 11.23 3.97 -18.60
CA ASN A 314 11.20 3.28 -19.89
C ASN A 314 11.51 1.79 -19.76
N GLN A 315 12.52 1.40 -19.00
CA GLN A 315 12.88 0.00 -18.80
C GLN A 315 11.71 -0.80 -18.17
N ILE A 316 10.98 -0.18 -17.24
CA ILE A 316 9.81 -0.83 -16.63
C ILE A 316 8.69 -1.00 -17.66
N PHE A 317 8.42 0.01 -18.48
CA PHE A 317 7.36 -0.05 -19.49
C PHE A 317 7.72 -0.91 -20.70
N ASN A 318 8.99 -1.09 -21.04
CA ASN A 318 9.41 -1.96 -22.14
C ASN A 318 9.07 -3.46 -21.88
N ASN A 319 8.91 -3.83 -20.62
CA ASN A 319 8.49 -5.17 -20.22
C ASN A 319 6.97 -5.38 -20.19
N ILE A 320 6.20 -4.34 -20.57
CA ILE A 320 4.74 -4.39 -20.59
C ILE A 320 4.26 -4.66 -22.01
N ASP A 321 3.15 -5.39 -22.14
CA ASP A 321 2.55 -5.72 -23.44
C ASP A 321 2.33 -4.45 -24.30
N LYS A 322 2.87 -4.46 -25.52
CA LYS A 322 2.75 -3.38 -26.51
C LYS A 322 1.29 -3.08 -26.90
N LYS A 323 0.34 -3.92 -26.53
CA LYS A 323 -1.10 -3.75 -26.79
C LYS A 323 -1.77 -2.70 -25.87
N ILE A 324 -1.05 -2.17 -24.89
CA ILE A 324 -1.62 -1.15 -23.99
C ILE A 324 -1.79 0.17 -24.76
N LYS A 325 -3.05 0.64 -24.79
CA LYS A 325 -3.45 1.75 -25.66
C LYS A 325 -3.64 3.09 -24.91
N THR A 326 -3.54 3.15 -23.59
CA THR A 326 -3.81 4.39 -22.85
C THR A 326 -2.72 4.76 -21.85
N LEU A 327 -2.46 6.06 -21.70
CA LEU A 327 -1.53 6.59 -20.70
C LEU A 327 -2.04 6.35 -19.27
N VAL A 328 -3.36 6.34 -19.09
CA VAL A 328 -3.99 6.07 -17.79
C VAL A 328 -3.65 4.67 -17.30
N THR A 329 -3.76 3.64 -18.15
CA THR A 329 -3.39 2.27 -17.81
C THR A 329 -1.92 2.14 -17.39
N LEU A 330 -1.01 2.79 -18.11
CA LEU A 330 0.42 2.79 -17.77
C LEU A 330 0.70 3.50 -16.44
N TYR A 331 0.00 4.61 -16.18
CA TYR A 331 0.13 5.34 -14.93
C TYR A 331 -0.40 4.54 -13.73
N GLU A 332 -1.58 3.93 -13.86
CA GLU A 332 -2.14 3.08 -12.80
C GLU A 332 -1.27 1.84 -12.54
N TYR A 333 -0.72 1.25 -13.60
CA TYR A 333 0.27 0.16 -13.47
C TYR A 333 1.48 0.61 -12.67
N TRP A 334 2.08 1.77 -13.03
CA TRP A 334 3.22 2.34 -12.31
C TRP A 334 2.90 2.55 -10.84
N GLU A 335 1.78 3.23 -10.56
CA GLU A 335 1.39 3.54 -9.19
C GLU A 335 1.15 2.27 -8.37
N TYR A 336 0.51 1.27 -8.93
CA TYR A 336 0.28 -0.01 -8.26
C TYR A 336 1.59 -0.74 -7.94
N GLU A 337 2.40 -1.00 -8.96
CA GLU A 337 3.61 -1.82 -8.84
C GLU A 337 4.71 -1.15 -8.03
N GLU A 338 4.85 0.17 -8.18
CA GLU A 338 6.02 0.87 -7.67
C GLU A 338 5.74 1.60 -6.35
N ARG A 339 4.59 2.24 -6.20
CA ARG A 339 4.30 3.00 -4.99
C ARG A 339 3.38 2.27 -4.01
N GLN A 340 2.23 1.80 -4.49
CA GLN A 340 1.20 1.22 -3.62
C GLN A 340 1.68 -0.10 -2.99
N SER A 341 2.24 -1.01 -3.78
CA SER A 341 2.74 -2.31 -3.31
C SER A 341 4.15 -2.27 -2.70
N LYS A 342 4.71 -1.09 -2.46
CA LYS A 342 5.99 -0.91 -1.76
C LYS A 342 5.84 0.07 -0.60
N PHE A 343 5.79 1.37 -0.90
CA PHE A 343 5.78 2.41 0.12
C PHE A 343 4.46 2.48 0.90
N ILE A 344 3.32 2.37 0.22
CA ILE A 344 2.01 2.48 0.88
C ILE A 344 1.72 1.25 1.73
N ILE A 345 1.84 0.04 1.17
CA ILE A 345 1.66 -1.22 1.94
C ILE A 345 2.64 -1.33 3.10
N GLY A 346 3.82 -0.73 2.98
CA GLY A 346 4.82 -0.63 4.04
C GLY A 346 4.34 0.04 5.33
N GLY A 347 3.24 0.80 5.28
CA GLY A 347 2.58 1.34 6.47
C GLY A 347 2.08 0.27 7.45
N GLN A 348 1.83 -0.95 6.98
CA GLN A 348 1.40 -2.06 7.83
C GLN A 348 2.52 -2.54 8.77
N ARG A 349 3.78 -2.22 8.46
CA ARG A 349 4.93 -2.54 9.33
C ARG A 349 4.82 -1.93 10.72
N VAL A 350 4.05 -0.84 10.87
CA VAL A 350 3.72 -0.26 12.18
C VAL A 350 3.00 -1.29 13.05
N TYR A 351 2.03 -1.97 12.50
CA TYR A 351 1.24 -2.93 13.24
C TYR A 351 2.04 -4.20 13.52
N ASP A 352 2.82 -4.68 12.55
CA ASP A 352 3.73 -5.82 12.74
C ASP A 352 4.77 -5.54 13.86
N PHE A 353 5.28 -4.31 13.97
CA PHE A 353 6.22 -3.91 15.02
C PHE A 353 5.64 -4.01 16.42
N TYR A 354 4.32 -3.91 16.55
CA TYR A 354 3.60 -4.05 17.80
C TYR A 354 2.89 -5.40 17.94
N ASP A 355 3.19 -6.39 17.11
CA ASP A 355 2.56 -7.72 17.07
C ASP A 355 1.02 -7.65 16.92
N LEU A 356 0.53 -6.68 16.15
CA LEU A 356 -0.88 -6.51 15.88
C LEU A 356 -1.27 -7.13 14.55
N GLN A 357 -2.40 -7.82 14.55
CA GLN A 357 -3.01 -8.28 13.31
C GLN A 357 -3.63 -7.11 12.54
N TRP A 358 -3.70 -7.25 11.22
CA TRP A 358 -4.32 -6.25 10.36
C TRP A 358 -4.98 -6.88 9.14
N GLU A 359 -5.99 -6.18 8.60
CA GLU A 359 -6.68 -6.53 7.35
C GLU A 359 -6.86 -5.26 6.50
N LEU A 360 -6.81 -5.44 5.18
CA LEU A 360 -6.92 -4.39 4.19
C LEU A 360 -8.02 -4.74 3.18
N PRO A 361 -9.29 -4.36 3.42
CA PRO A 361 -10.41 -4.75 2.56
C PRO A 361 -10.22 -4.37 1.09
N PHE A 362 -9.65 -3.18 0.83
CA PHE A 362 -9.42 -2.67 -0.52
C PHE A 362 -8.22 -3.30 -1.24
N TRP A 363 -7.44 -4.11 -0.53
CA TRP A 363 -6.40 -4.96 -1.09
C TRP A 363 -6.85 -6.41 -1.27
N SER A 364 -8.10 -6.76 -1.00
CA SER A 364 -8.56 -8.12 -1.31
C SER A 364 -8.45 -8.38 -2.81
N TYR A 365 -8.12 -9.63 -3.18
CA TYR A 365 -7.94 -9.98 -4.58
C TYR A 365 -9.19 -9.69 -5.42
N SER A 366 -10.38 -9.98 -4.87
CA SER A 366 -11.66 -9.73 -5.54
C SER A 366 -11.88 -8.24 -5.79
N TYR A 367 -11.57 -7.39 -4.80
CA TYR A 367 -11.72 -5.94 -4.92
C TYR A 367 -10.73 -5.34 -5.92
N VAL A 368 -9.45 -5.74 -5.82
CA VAL A 368 -8.40 -5.31 -6.76
C VAL A 368 -8.73 -5.75 -8.18
N ASN A 369 -9.16 -7.00 -8.36
CA ASN A 369 -9.51 -7.53 -9.67
C ASN A 369 -10.77 -6.87 -10.27
N PHE A 370 -11.75 -6.53 -9.43
CA PHE A 370 -12.90 -5.75 -9.87
C PHE A 370 -12.47 -4.40 -10.43
N TRP A 371 -11.76 -3.59 -9.64
CA TRP A 371 -11.33 -2.25 -10.04
C TRP A 371 -10.33 -2.25 -11.21
N LYS A 372 -9.50 -3.28 -11.31
CA LYS A 372 -8.66 -3.49 -12.49
C LYS A 372 -9.48 -3.58 -13.79
N ASN A 373 -10.68 -4.15 -13.72
CA ASN A 373 -11.56 -4.35 -14.87
C ASN A 373 -12.64 -3.26 -15.01
N VAL A 374 -12.67 -2.24 -14.17
CA VAL A 374 -13.56 -1.07 -14.32
C VAL A 374 -12.98 -0.14 -15.38
N PRO A 375 -13.75 0.26 -16.42
CA PRO A 375 -13.30 1.22 -17.42
C PRO A 375 -12.86 2.54 -16.78
N TYR A 376 -11.79 3.13 -17.31
CA TYR A 376 -11.17 4.31 -16.69
C TYR A 376 -12.12 5.52 -16.61
N ASN A 377 -13.08 5.68 -17.55
CA ASN A 377 -14.09 6.73 -17.51
C ASN A 377 -14.95 6.69 -16.24
N PHE A 378 -15.26 5.50 -15.71
CA PHE A 378 -15.94 5.33 -14.42
C PHE A 378 -15.01 5.53 -13.21
N LYS A 379 -13.72 5.49 -13.40
CA LYS A 379 -12.69 5.71 -12.35
C LYS A 379 -12.31 7.18 -12.20
N ILE A 380 -12.35 7.96 -13.28
CA ILE A 380 -11.96 9.38 -13.27
C ILE A 380 -12.67 10.13 -12.14
N ASN A 381 -11.89 10.86 -11.31
CA ASN A 381 -12.37 11.58 -10.13
C ASN A 381 -13.13 10.69 -9.13
N GLN A 382 -12.91 9.36 -9.15
CA GLN A 382 -13.62 8.37 -8.34
C GLN A 382 -15.12 8.33 -8.63
N TYR A 383 -15.53 8.51 -9.88
CA TYR A 383 -16.95 8.66 -10.24
C TYR A 383 -17.80 7.49 -9.74
N LEU A 384 -17.51 6.26 -10.17
CA LEU A 384 -18.26 5.06 -9.76
C LEU A 384 -18.26 4.87 -8.25
N TYR A 385 -17.12 5.10 -7.61
CA TYR A 385 -16.97 4.96 -6.16
C TYR A 385 -17.85 5.96 -5.40
N LYS A 386 -17.83 7.23 -5.81
CA LYS A 386 -18.67 8.26 -5.19
C LYS A 386 -20.16 8.03 -5.45
N THR A 387 -20.53 7.56 -6.65
CA THR A 387 -21.91 7.14 -6.99
C THR A 387 -22.35 5.98 -6.09
N TYR A 388 -21.49 4.99 -5.92
CA TYR A 388 -21.72 3.88 -4.99
C TYR A 388 -21.96 4.37 -3.57
N LEU A 389 -21.08 5.21 -3.03
CA LEU A 389 -21.20 5.73 -1.66
C LEU A 389 -22.48 6.53 -1.41
N LYS A 390 -22.97 7.25 -2.42
CA LYS A 390 -24.26 7.97 -2.33
C LYS A 390 -25.46 7.03 -2.42
N LYS A 391 -25.39 6.02 -3.29
CA LYS A 391 -26.48 5.07 -3.51
C LYS A 391 -26.70 4.13 -2.33
N TYR A 392 -25.61 3.65 -1.73
CA TYR A 392 -25.61 2.73 -0.60
C TYR A 392 -25.16 3.43 0.69
N ASP A 393 -25.71 4.61 0.94
CA ASP A 393 -25.34 5.51 2.04
C ASP A 393 -25.93 5.07 3.37
N TYR A 394 -25.21 4.23 4.08
CA TYR A 394 -25.63 3.78 5.41
C TYR A 394 -25.70 4.96 6.40
N LYS A 395 -26.88 5.20 6.96
CA LYS A 395 -27.17 6.30 7.92
C LYS A 395 -26.80 7.71 7.43
N GLY A 396 -26.78 7.95 6.13
CA GLY A 396 -26.49 9.27 5.55
C GLY A 396 -25.04 9.73 5.72
N LEU A 397 -24.09 8.82 5.93
CA LEU A 397 -22.68 9.16 6.21
C LEU A 397 -22.01 9.89 5.05
N PHE A 398 -22.39 9.60 3.81
CA PHE A 398 -21.73 10.13 2.62
C PHE A 398 -22.49 11.31 1.99
N THR A 399 -23.79 11.43 2.22
CA THR A 399 -24.63 12.54 1.74
C THR A 399 -24.70 13.69 2.74
N SER A 400 -24.83 13.42 4.04
CA SER A 400 -24.97 14.45 5.07
C SER A 400 -23.64 15.06 5.55
N ILE A 401 -22.52 14.39 5.32
CA ILE A 401 -21.17 14.87 5.73
C ILE A 401 -20.40 15.31 4.49
N LYS A 402 -20.48 16.60 4.17
CA LYS A 402 -19.71 17.18 3.05
C LYS A 402 -18.23 17.26 3.37
N ILE A 403 -17.38 16.78 2.46
CA ILE A 403 -15.93 16.99 2.51
C ILE A 403 -15.66 18.28 1.74
N LYS A 404 -15.23 19.34 2.43
CA LYS A 404 -14.61 20.48 1.74
C LYS A 404 -13.25 20.03 1.23
N ASN A 405 -12.99 20.20 -0.06
CA ASN A 405 -11.65 19.99 -0.64
C ASN A 405 -10.69 21.04 -0.06
N GLN A 406 -10.17 20.78 1.12
CA GLN A 406 -9.01 21.49 1.65
C GLN A 406 -7.80 20.66 1.23
N GLY A 407 -6.97 21.25 0.36
CA GLY A 407 -5.79 20.58 -0.17
C GLY A 407 -4.89 20.00 0.93
N TRP A 408 -4.13 19.02 0.59
CA TRP A 408 -3.16 18.23 1.37
C TRP A 408 -2.08 19.06 2.13
N GLY A 409 -2.30 20.36 2.38
CA GLY A 409 -1.29 21.32 2.80
C GLY A 409 -0.60 21.03 4.15
N LEU A 410 -1.21 20.31 5.09
CA LEU A 410 -0.62 20.07 6.41
C LEU A 410 0.10 18.70 6.51
N PHE A 411 -0.45 17.64 5.93
CA PHE A 411 0.17 16.32 5.95
C PHE A 411 1.53 16.27 5.24
N HIS A 412 1.70 17.01 4.15
CA HIS A 412 2.96 17.05 3.40
C HIS A 412 4.15 17.58 4.23
N ARG A 413 3.92 18.52 5.15
CA ARG A 413 4.97 19.08 6.02
C ARG A 413 5.49 18.08 7.07
N TYR A 414 4.65 17.14 7.52
CA TYR A 414 5.04 16.14 8.53
C TYR A 414 5.85 14.98 7.96
N TRP A 415 5.77 14.72 6.66
CA TRP A 415 6.49 13.62 5.99
C TRP A 415 7.91 14.00 5.55
N VAL A 416 8.14 15.26 5.21
CA VAL A 416 9.42 15.72 4.62
C VAL A 416 10.51 15.88 5.69
N LYS A 417 10.16 16.33 6.91
CA LYS A 417 11.14 16.48 8.00
C LYS A 417 11.78 15.17 8.47
N PRO A 418 11.03 14.06 8.62
CA PRO A 418 11.65 12.78 9.00
C PRO A 418 12.71 12.29 8.01
N ILE A 419 12.49 12.51 6.72
CA ILE A 419 13.40 12.07 5.67
C ILE A 419 14.73 12.84 5.74
N SER A 420 14.72 14.13 6.05
CA SER A 420 15.94 14.93 6.21
C SER A 420 16.79 14.50 7.42
N ILE A 421 16.15 13.99 8.46
CA ILE A 421 16.85 13.40 9.61
C ILE A 421 17.42 12.05 9.27
N PHE A 422 16.67 11.24 8.52
CA PHE A 422 17.11 9.92 8.03
C PHE A 422 18.34 10.01 7.12
N CYS A 423 18.44 11.05 6.26
CA CYS A 423 19.61 11.29 5.42
C CYS A 423 20.93 11.54 6.19
N LYS A 424 20.86 11.82 7.50
CA LYS A 424 22.06 11.95 8.35
C LYS A 424 22.57 10.60 8.87
N TYR A 425 21.84 9.51 8.66
CA TYR A 425 22.17 8.16 9.14
C TYR A 425 22.50 7.19 7.99
N ILE A 426 22.37 7.61 6.72
CA ILE A 426 22.90 6.96 5.52
C ILE A 426 24.15 7.73 5.05
#